data_b2bdcdf9b679ae36f2922f829f1c7dfa
#
_entry.id   b2bdcdf9b679ae36f2922f829f1c7dfa
#
_cell.length_a   1.000
_cell.length_b   1.000
_cell.length_c   1.000
_cell.angle_alpha   90.00
_cell.angle_beta   90.00
_cell.angle_gamma   90.00
#
_symmetry.space_group_name_H-M   'P 1'
#
loop_
_entity.id
_entity.type
_entity.pdbx_description
1 polymer ?
#
loop_
_entity_poly.entity_id
_entity_poly.type
_entity_poly.pdbx_seq_one_letter_code
_entity_poly.pdbx_strand_id
1 'polypeptide(L)'
;VGIWRAGFDEDGELFCNQRYGDWPVAVEEENTDAWVNPQWYLLSYKKSVRASSYEKGKEPELAVDEDATTWWQSQTKDGWLQLDLGKVYDVRAVQINFADDKIDIPVPGEIKGTKTQPRYIEEKDYVTRWKLEGSMDGITYEVLEDKSGAVTDLPHDFIVKEQGIKVRYIKLTIYEVPYQQKPCISGLRVFGTGDGEKPQNAEFTVARSENGLDMTVSAKAEQATGYNILWGHKKDKLYHSYLVYGEELKEKRIGALIKDKNYYVRVDTFNENGITEGNTVKMV
;
A
#
# COMPACT_ATOMS: atom_id res chain seq x y z
N VAL A 1 5.94 9.01 -1.19
CA VAL A 1 7.00 8.86 -0.17
C VAL A 1 6.53 7.80 0.80
N GLY A 2 7.30 6.73 1.01
CA GLY A 2 7.00 5.67 1.99
C GLY A 2 7.87 5.81 3.24
N ILE A 3 7.40 5.28 4.35
CA ILE A 3 8.16 5.12 5.59
C ILE A 3 8.42 3.64 5.77
N TRP A 4 9.69 3.27 6.00
CA TRP A 4 10.12 1.89 6.12
C TRP A 4 10.89 1.68 7.41
N ARG A 5 10.77 0.49 7.98
CA ARG A 5 11.58 0.10 9.13
C ARG A 5 13.05 0.00 8.70
N ALA A 6 13.93 0.60 9.49
CA ALA A 6 15.37 0.52 9.30
C ALA A 6 16.06 0.29 10.65
N GLY A 7 17.24 -0.31 10.63
CA GLY A 7 18.04 -0.57 11.82
C GLY A 7 19.45 -1.01 11.44
N PHE A 8 20.21 -1.34 12.45
CA PHE A 8 21.55 -1.91 12.27
C PHE A 8 21.57 -3.34 12.82
N ASP A 9 22.21 -4.25 12.08
CA ASP A 9 22.45 -5.60 12.56
C ASP A 9 23.63 -5.66 13.55
N GLU A 10 23.92 -6.86 14.05
CA GLU A 10 24.99 -7.10 15.04
C GLU A 10 26.40 -6.69 14.52
N ASP A 11 26.60 -6.68 13.20
CA ASP A 11 27.84 -6.24 12.57
C ASP A 11 27.86 -4.73 12.28
N GLY A 12 26.79 -3.99 12.59
CA GLY A 12 26.63 -2.58 12.31
C GLY A 12 26.30 -2.28 10.83
N GLU A 13 25.84 -3.26 10.05
CA GLU A 13 25.36 -3.05 8.69
C GLU A 13 23.91 -2.54 8.72
N LEU A 14 23.66 -1.43 7.99
CA LEU A 14 22.32 -0.86 7.87
C LEU A 14 21.40 -1.77 7.05
N PHE A 15 20.22 -2.05 7.55
CA PHE A 15 19.12 -2.63 6.78
C PHE A 15 17.91 -1.71 6.76
N CYS A 16 17.14 -1.78 5.67
CA CYS A 16 15.86 -1.08 5.54
C CYS A 16 14.82 -2.11 5.07
N ASN A 17 13.89 -2.44 5.95
CA ASN A 17 12.93 -3.49 5.69
C ASN A 17 11.74 -2.98 4.88
N GLN A 18 11.79 -3.14 3.57
CA GLN A 18 10.70 -2.85 2.64
C GLN A 18 9.85 -4.09 2.32
N ARG A 19 10.07 -5.19 3.05
CA ARG A 19 9.60 -6.51 2.63
C ARG A 19 8.09 -6.60 2.47
N TYR A 20 7.31 -6.10 3.40
CA TYR A 20 5.91 -6.45 3.48
C TYR A 20 4.97 -5.28 3.70
N GLY A 21 5.41 -4.09 3.36
CA GLY A 21 4.60 -2.91 3.54
C GLY A 21 4.61 -2.41 4.99
N ASP A 22 3.56 -1.83 5.44
CA ASP A 22 3.64 -0.68 6.32
C ASP A 22 3.13 -0.95 7.73
N TRP A 23 2.62 -2.15 8.05
CA TRP A 23 1.90 -2.37 9.30
C TRP A 23 2.25 -3.65 10.05
N PRO A 24 2.28 -3.54 11.38
CA PRO A 24 2.41 -2.36 12.20
C PRO A 24 3.84 -1.82 12.19
N VAL A 25 4.00 -0.49 12.27
CA VAL A 25 5.31 0.14 12.48
C VAL A 25 5.44 0.52 13.95
N ALA A 26 6.25 -0.22 14.70
CA ALA A 26 6.63 0.19 16.04
C ALA A 26 7.74 1.26 15.97
N VAL A 27 7.50 2.42 16.56
CA VAL A 27 8.45 3.55 16.57
C VAL A 27 9.14 3.73 17.92
N GLU A 28 8.71 2.96 18.94
CA GLU A 28 9.20 3.05 20.31
C GLU A 28 10.32 2.05 20.61
N GLU A 29 10.53 1.07 19.74
CA GLU A 29 11.50 0.00 19.90
C GLU A 29 12.63 0.11 18.90
N GLU A 30 13.86 -0.15 19.35
CA GLU A 30 15.00 -0.29 18.46
C GLU A 30 14.81 -1.50 17.54
N ASN A 31 14.98 -1.29 16.23
CA ASN A 31 14.82 -2.32 15.24
C ASN A 31 16.17 -2.97 14.93
N THR A 32 16.43 -4.12 15.52
CA THR A 32 17.67 -4.89 15.37
C THR A 32 17.52 -6.13 14.48
N ASP A 33 16.28 -6.57 14.22
CA ASP A 33 15.98 -7.73 13.39
C ASP A 33 15.49 -7.31 11.99
N ALA A 34 16.34 -7.56 10.99
CA ALA A 34 16.03 -7.31 9.59
C ALA A 34 14.93 -8.23 9.01
N TRP A 35 14.56 -9.29 9.74
CA TRP A 35 13.70 -10.37 9.26
C TRP A 35 12.33 -10.41 9.91
N VAL A 36 12.00 -9.42 10.73
CA VAL A 36 10.66 -9.31 11.33
C VAL A 36 9.60 -9.31 10.24
N ASN A 37 8.65 -10.21 10.38
CA ASN A 37 7.49 -10.30 9.51
C ASN A 37 6.40 -9.31 9.94
N PRO A 38 5.57 -8.80 9.03
CA PRO A 38 4.41 -8.00 9.38
C PRO A 38 3.42 -8.85 10.18
N GLN A 39 2.70 -8.22 11.09
CA GLN A 39 1.64 -8.88 11.84
C GLN A 39 0.33 -8.92 11.04
N TRP A 40 0.15 -7.99 10.11
CA TRP A 40 -1.06 -7.86 9.29
C TRP A 40 -0.68 -7.77 7.82
N TYR A 41 -1.56 -8.26 6.97
CA TYR A 41 -1.39 -8.30 5.52
C TYR A 41 -2.44 -7.47 4.82
N LEU A 42 -2.14 -6.97 3.63
CA LEU A 42 -3.09 -6.26 2.81
C LEU A 42 -4.17 -7.22 2.29
N LEU A 43 -5.43 -6.95 2.65
CA LEU A 43 -6.59 -7.76 2.30
C LEU A 43 -7.34 -7.21 1.08
N SER A 44 -7.17 -5.92 0.77
CA SER A 44 -7.97 -5.18 -0.23
C SER A 44 -7.47 -5.30 -1.65
N TYR A 45 -6.23 -5.77 -1.90
CA TYR A 45 -5.64 -5.77 -3.24
C TYR A 45 -6.52 -6.47 -4.27
N LYS A 46 -6.93 -5.70 -5.30
CA LYS A 46 -7.78 -6.16 -6.42
C LYS A 46 -9.08 -6.87 -6.00
N LYS A 47 -9.60 -6.56 -4.82
CA LYS A 47 -10.91 -7.05 -4.40
C LYS A 47 -12.02 -6.30 -5.12
N SER A 48 -13.21 -6.89 -5.14
CA SER A 48 -14.38 -6.30 -5.78
C SER A 48 -14.82 -5.02 -5.09
N VAL A 49 -14.94 -3.94 -5.84
CA VAL A 49 -15.38 -2.63 -5.32
C VAL A 49 -16.58 -2.13 -6.11
N ARG A 50 -17.53 -1.54 -5.41
CA ARG A 50 -18.66 -0.78 -5.98
C ARG A 50 -18.59 0.65 -5.52
N ALA A 51 -19.15 1.55 -6.32
CA ALA A 51 -19.23 2.97 -6.00
C ALA A 51 -20.63 3.53 -6.26
N SER A 52 -20.94 4.67 -5.65
CA SER A 52 -22.15 5.43 -5.96
C SER A 52 -22.19 5.90 -7.41
N SER A 53 -21.03 6.32 -7.91
CA SER A 53 -20.81 6.76 -9.29
C SER A 53 -19.30 6.80 -9.56
N TYR A 54 -18.88 6.94 -10.81
CA TYR A 54 -17.47 7.19 -11.16
C TYR A 54 -17.33 7.92 -12.49
N GLU A 55 -16.29 8.74 -12.59
CA GLU A 55 -15.90 9.37 -13.85
C GLU A 55 -15.25 8.34 -14.77
N LYS A 56 -15.40 8.54 -16.08
CA LYS A 56 -14.78 7.67 -17.09
C LYS A 56 -13.25 7.64 -16.95
N GLY A 57 -12.68 6.44 -16.83
CA GLY A 57 -11.26 6.22 -16.58
C GLY A 57 -10.84 6.43 -15.12
N LYS A 58 -11.83 6.50 -14.20
CA LYS A 58 -11.66 6.64 -12.75
C LYS A 58 -12.57 5.65 -12.02
N GLU A 59 -12.52 4.41 -12.46
CA GLU A 59 -13.33 3.30 -11.99
C GLU A 59 -13.01 2.95 -10.51
N PRO A 60 -13.93 2.33 -9.76
CA PRO A 60 -13.75 2.01 -8.34
C PRO A 60 -12.54 1.11 -8.05
N GLU A 61 -12.18 0.23 -8.97
CA GLU A 61 -11.07 -0.72 -8.87
C GLU A 61 -9.72 -0.03 -8.69
N LEU A 62 -9.58 1.23 -9.15
CA LEU A 62 -8.37 2.04 -8.99
C LEU A 62 -8.12 2.48 -7.53
N ALA A 63 -9.09 2.29 -6.65
CA ALA A 63 -8.88 2.52 -5.21
C ALA A 63 -8.23 1.33 -4.49
N VAL A 64 -8.03 0.17 -5.17
CA VAL A 64 -7.50 -1.06 -4.55
C VAL A 64 -6.44 -1.74 -5.42
N ASP A 65 -5.82 -1.04 -6.36
CA ASP A 65 -4.82 -1.57 -7.30
C ASP A 65 -3.37 -1.42 -6.82
N GLU A 66 -3.15 -0.74 -5.68
CA GLU A 66 -1.84 -0.41 -5.10
C GLU A 66 -0.97 0.50 -5.98
N ASP A 67 -1.58 1.22 -6.92
CA ASP A 67 -0.91 2.24 -7.72
C ASP A 67 -1.30 3.64 -7.24
N ALA A 68 -0.39 4.33 -6.58
CA ALA A 68 -0.61 5.69 -6.07
C ALA A 68 -0.77 6.76 -7.18
N THR A 69 -0.61 6.39 -8.44
CA THR A 69 -0.80 7.28 -9.60
C THR A 69 -2.20 7.17 -10.21
N THR A 70 -3.00 6.23 -9.74
CA THR A 70 -4.39 6.01 -10.13
C THR A 70 -5.34 6.33 -8.98
N TRP A 71 -6.60 6.60 -9.28
CA TRP A 71 -7.62 6.87 -8.25
C TRP A 71 -9.04 6.70 -8.80
N TRP A 72 -9.95 6.27 -7.94
CA TRP A 72 -11.38 6.42 -8.17
C TRP A 72 -11.80 7.89 -7.99
N GLN A 73 -12.73 8.37 -8.82
CA GLN A 73 -13.32 9.69 -8.67
C GLN A 73 -14.85 9.62 -8.83
N SER A 74 -15.58 10.17 -7.86
CA SER A 74 -17.03 10.29 -7.94
C SER A 74 -17.46 11.26 -9.05
N GLN A 75 -18.66 11.09 -9.62
CA GLN A 75 -19.28 12.09 -10.50
C GLN A 75 -19.89 13.27 -9.75
N THR A 76 -20.15 13.14 -8.47
CA THR A 76 -20.76 14.13 -7.59
C THR A 76 -19.81 14.61 -6.51
N LYS A 77 -20.18 15.68 -5.79
CA LYS A 77 -19.38 16.25 -4.68
C LYS A 77 -19.38 15.39 -3.40
N ASP A 78 -20.18 14.36 -3.40
CA ASP A 78 -20.26 13.31 -2.40
C ASP A 78 -20.08 11.95 -3.07
N GLY A 79 -20.04 10.88 -2.31
CA GLY A 79 -19.97 9.55 -2.87
C GLY A 79 -19.66 8.47 -1.85
N TRP A 80 -19.73 7.24 -2.30
CA TRP A 80 -19.31 6.10 -1.47
C TRP A 80 -18.60 5.03 -2.30
N LEU A 81 -17.68 4.34 -1.65
CA LEU A 81 -17.07 3.09 -2.08
C LEU A 81 -17.49 1.96 -1.15
N GLN A 82 -17.77 0.79 -1.70
CA GLN A 82 -18.03 -0.44 -0.95
C GLN A 82 -17.13 -1.54 -1.47
N LEU A 83 -16.22 -1.99 -0.63
CA LEU A 83 -15.28 -3.07 -0.87
C LEU A 83 -15.84 -4.38 -0.34
N ASP A 84 -15.80 -5.46 -1.14
CA ASP A 84 -16.07 -6.84 -0.72
C ASP A 84 -14.74 -7.61 -0.64
N LEU A 85 -14.30 -7.96 0.55
CA LEU A 85 -13.08 -8.73 0.78
C LEU A 85 -13.20 -10.18 0.31
N GLY A 86 -14.41 -10.64 -0.06
CA GLY A 86 -14.70 -12.00 -0.54
C GLY A 86 -15.10 -12.99 0.57
N LYS A 87 -14.54 -12.85 1.75
CA LYS A 87 -14.91 -13.60 2.96
C LYS A 87 -14.77 -12.72 4.21
N VAL A 88 -15.22 -13.21 5.36
CA VAL A 88 -14.99 -12.52 6.64
C VAL A 88 -13.53 -12.67 7.04
N TYR A 89 -12.89 -11.53 7.35
CA TYR A 89 -11.52 -11.47 7.87
C TYR A 89 -11.48 -10.85 9.27
N ASP A 90 -10.37 -11.04 9.95
CA ASP A 90 -9.99 -10.29 11.13
C ASP A 90 -9.27 -8.99 10.70
N VAL A 91 -10.04 -7.93 10.49
CA VAL A 91 -9.51 -6.64 10.05
C VAL A 91 -8.94 -5.88 11.22
N ARG A 92 -7.70 -5.39 11.09
CA ARG A 92 -6.93 -4.72 12.11
C ARG A 92 -6.70 -3.24 11.83
N ALA A 93 -6.60 -2.86 10.57
CA ALA A 93 -6.44 -1.46 10.20
C ALA A 93 -7.05 -1.17 8.83
N VAL A 94 -7.45 0.09 8.64
CA VAL A 94 -7.86 0.63 7.35
C VAL A 94 -7.10 1.93 7.11
N GLN A 95 -6.47 2.04 5.94
CA GLN A 95 -5.84 3.28 5.47
C GLN A 95 -6.66 3.83 4.31
N ILE A 96 -7.00 5.12 4.40
CA ILE A 96 -7.71 5.84 3.35
C ILE A 96 -6.78 6.90 2.79
N ASN A 97 -6.44 6.79 1.50
CA ASN A 97 -5.63 7.77 0.79
C ASN A 97 -6.53 8.58 -0.13
N PHE A 98 -6.87 9.78 0.31
CA PHE A 98 -7.53 10.75 -0.55
C PHE A 98 -6.54 11.27 -1.59
N ALA A 99 -7.04 11.56 -2.79
CA ALA A 99 -6.28 12.16 -3.88
C ALA A 99 -6.97 13.44 -4.35
N ASP A 100 -6.21 14.25 -5.06
CA ASP A 100 -6.69 15.48 -5.67
C ASP A 100 -6.62 15.38 -7.20
N ASP A 101 -7.68 15.81 -7.89
CA ASP A 101 -7.70 15.88 -9.34
C ASP A 101 -8.22 17.23 -9.82
N LYS A 102 -7.36 17.94 -10.56
CA LYS A 102 -7.70 19.22 -11.20
C LYS A 102 -8.24 20.28 -10.22
N ILE A 103 -7.57 20.41 -9.08
CA ILE A 103 -7.92 21.44 -8.10
C ILE A 103 -7.70 22.81 -8.69
N ASP A 104 -8.72 23.65 -8.64
CA ASP A 104 -8.59 25.09 -8.92
C ASP A 104 -8.49 25.83 -7.58
N ILE A 105 -7.25 26.17 -7.22
CA ILE A 105 -7.00 26.94 -6.00
C ILE A 105 -6.95 28.42 -6.38
N PRO A 106 -7.88 29.25 -5.91
CA PRO A 106 -7.83 30.68 -6.16
C PRO A 106 -6.60 31.28 -5.49
N VAL A 107 -5.69 31.79 -6.30
CA VAL A 107 -4.50 32.48 -5.81
C VAL A 107 -4.83 33.95 -5.63
N PRO A 108 -4.62 34.57 -4.45
CA PRO A 108 -4.89 35.99 -4.26
C PRO A 108 -3.86 36.83 -5.02
N GLY A 109 -4.38 37.74 -5.84
CA GLY A 109 -3.62 38.68 -6.62
C GLY A 109 -2.98 38.11 -7.90
N GLU A 110 -2.47 39.01 -8.73
CA GLU A 110 -1.79 38.66 -9.98
C GLU A 110 -0.33 38.31 -9.69
N ILE A 111 0.04 37.01 -9.79
CA ILE A 111 1.42 36.59 -9.69
C ILE A 111 2.12 36.91 -11.01
N LYS A 112 2.73 38.07 -11.11
CA LYS A 112 3.61 38.40 -12.24
C LYS A 112 4.91 37.63 -12.10
N GLY A 113 5.23 36.85 -13.14
CA GLY A 113 6.36 35.94 -13.19
C GLY A 113 7.69 36.51 -12.73
N THR A 114 8.03 36.20 -11.49
CA THR A 114 9.38 36.37 -10.95
C THR A 114 9.93 34.97 -10.67
N LYS A 115 11.27 34.84 -10.72
CA LYS A 115 11.96 33.55 -10.44
C LYS A 115 11.75 33.03 -9.02
N THR A 116 11.11 33.81 -8.16
CA THR A 116 10.72 33.46 -6.80
C THR A 116 9.20 33.51 -6.74
N GLN A 117 8.54 32.36 -6.70
CA GLN A 117 7.12 32.33 -6.39
C GLN A 117 6.92 32.77 -4.94
N PRO A 118 6.06 33.79 -4.69
CA PRO A 118 5.67 34.12 -3.32
C PRO A 118 5.02 32.87 -2.68
N ARG A 119 5.46 32.52 -1.49
CA ARG A 119 4.77 31.48 -0.70
C ARG A 119 3.41 32.03 -0.30
N TYR A 120 2.38 31.28 -0.63
CA TYR A 120 1.02 31.59 -0.26
C TYR A 120 0.56 30.62 0.81
N ILE A 121 -0.03 31.14 1.87
CA ILE A 121 -0.69 30.38 2.92
C ILE A 121 -2.15 30.74 2.83
N GLU A 122 -3.00 29.75 2.56
CA GLU A 122 -4.43 29.97 2.58
C GLU A 122 -4.92 29.98 4.03
N GLU A 123 -5.65 31.02 4.43
CA GLU A 123 -6.19 31.17 5.78
C GLU A 123 -7.55 30.51 5.95
N LYS A 124 -8.12 29.93 4.87
CA LYS A 124 -9.41 29.28 4.91
C LYS A 124 -9.29 27.86 5.48
N ASP A 125 -10.13 27.57 6.46
CA ASP A 125 -10.27 26.21 6.97
C ASP A 125 -10.98 25.32 5.93
N TYR A 126 -10.33 24.22 5.58
CA TYR A 126 -10.91 23.15 4.77
C TYR A 126 -11.21 21.95 5.65
N VAL A 127 -12.16 21.14 5.19
CA VAL A 127 -12.56 19.93 5.90
C VAL A 127 -12.65 18.75 4.95
N THR A 128 -12.31 17.57 5.46
CA THR A 128 -12.57 16.27 4.83
C THR A 128 -13.51 15.51 5.75
N ARG A 129 -14.74 15.24 5.29
CA ARG A 129 -15.81 14.59 6.07
C ARG A 129 -16.20 13.27 5.46
N TRP A 130 -16.12 12.23 6.25
CA TRP A 130 -16.43 10.88 5.80
C TRP A 130 -16.87 9.98 6.97
N LYS A 131 -17.39 8.81 6.63
CA LYS A 131 -17.71 7.74 7.57
C LYS A 131 -17.25 6.40 7.01
N LEU A 132 -16.65 5.58 7.86
CA LEU A 132 -16.25 4.21 7.55
C LEU A 132 -17.12 3.23 8.32
N GLU A 133 -17.65 2.24 7.62
CA GLU A 133 -18.56 1.23 8.16
C GLU A 133 -18.08 -0.17 7.74
N GLY A 134 -18.28 -1.15 8.60
CA GLY A 134 -17.99 -2.57 8.35
C GLY A 134 -19.23 -3.44 8.44
N SER A 135 -19.23 -4.54 7.69
CA SER A 135 -20.33 -5.50 7.72
C SER A 135 -19.85 -6.93 7.45
N MET A 136 -20.50 -7.93 8.04
CA MET A 136 -20.28 -9.34 7.73
C MET A 136 -21.15 -9.83 6.58
N ASP A 137 -22.35 -9.27 6.42
CA ASP A 137 -23.38 -9.75 5.50
C ASP A 137 -23.69 -8.81 4.32
N GLY A 138 -23.14 -7.58 4.35
CA GLY A 138 -23.38 -6.52 3.35
C GLY A 138 -24.75 -5.82 3.49
N ILE A 139 -25.49 -6.12 4.55
CA ILE A 139 -26.82 -5.57 4.84
C ILE A 139 -26.80 -4.74 6.11
N THR A 140 -26.26 -5.29 7.19
CA THR A 140 -26.16 -4.63 8.49
C THR A 140 -24.74 -4.07 8.64
N TYR A 141 -24.61 -2.76 8.79
CA TYR A 141 -23.35 -2.06 8.92
C TYR A 141 -23.16 -1.49 10.31
N GLU A 142 -21.97 -1.65 10.85
CA GLU A 142 -21.53 -1.04 12.08
C GLU A 142 -20.51 0.07 11.78
N VAL A 143 -20.61 1.20 12.49
CA VAL A 143 -19.68 2.32 12.33
C VAL A 143 -18.30 1.93 12.89
N LEU A 144 -17.29 1.99 12.04
CA LEU A 144 -15.90 1.78 12.44
C LEU A 144 -15.23 3.10 12.81
N GLU A 145 -15.52 4.16 12.05
CA GLU A 145 -15.05 5.52 12.33
C GLU A 145 -16.02 6.52 11.74
N ASP A 146 -16.32 7.60 12.45
CA ASP A 146 -17.21 8.68 12.01
C ASP A 146 -16.51 10.02 12.08
N LYS A 147 -16.14 10.54 10.93
CA LYS A 147 -15.55 11.88 10.71
C LYS A 147 -16.53 12.83 10.01
N SER A 148 -17.84 12.55 10.04
CA SER A 148 -18.85 13.41 9.41
C SER A 148 -18.93 14.80 10.04
N GLY A 149 -18.50 14.94 11.28
CA GLY A 149 -18.39 16.21 12.01
C GLY A 149 -16.97 16.81 12.04
N ALA A 150 -16.03 16.31 11.22
CA ALA A 150 -14.65 16.81 11.23
C ALA A 150 -14.57 18.30 10.88
N VAL A 151 -13.62 18.97 11.53
CA VAL A 151 -13.32 20.41 11.33
C VAL A 151 -11.90 20.62 10.76
N THR A 152 -11.25 19.54 10.32
CA THR A 152 -9.91 19.54 9.76
C THR A 152 -9.90 18.86 8.40
N ASP A 153 -8.89 19.17 7.59
CA ASP A 153 -8.58 18.47 6.36
C ASP A 153 -7.53 17.39 6.64
N LEU A 154 -7.88 16.13 6.41
CA LEU A 154 -7.03 14.95 6.57
C LEU A 154 -6.97 14.20 5.25
N PRO A 155 -5.95 14.47 4.41
CA PRO A 155 -5.81 13.83 3.09
C PRO A 155 -5.46 12.34 3.16
N HIS A 156 -5.04 11.87 4.34
CA HIS A 156 -4.79 10.46 4.65
C HIS A 156 -5.30 10.18 6.05
N ASP A 157 -5.95 9.05 6.23
CA ASP A 157 -6.37 8.64 7.57
C ASP A 157 -6.06 7.16 7.82
N PHE A 158 -5.78 6.85 9.09
CA PHE A 158 -5.50 5.52 9.58
C PHE A 158 -6.46 5.17 10.71
N ILE A 159 -7.21 4.12 10.51
CA ILE A 159 -8.11 3.58 11.52
C ILE A 159 -7.51 2.26 12.00
N VAL A 160 -7.08 2.20 13.26
CA VAL A 160 -6.50 1.00 13.88
C VAL A 160 -7.51 0.37 14.83
N LYS A 161 -7.70 -0.93 14.71
CA LYS A 161 -8.53 -1.80 15.56
C LYS A 161 -7.65 -2.90 16.15
N GLU A 162 -6.91 -2.59 17.19
CA GLU A 162 -5.92 -3.51 17.79
C GLU A 162 -6.49 -4.87 18.14
N GLN A 163 -7.73 -4.91 18.63
CA GLN A 163 -8.44 -6.16 18.98
C GLN A 163 -8.96 -6.92 17.74
N GLY A 164 -8.90 -6.26 16.56
CA GLY A 164 -9.51 -6.79 15.36
C GLY A 164 -11.03 -6.71 15.35
N ILE A 165 -11.57 -6.70 14.14
CA ILE A 165 -13.01 -6.77 13.89
C ILE A 165 -13.29 -7.79 12.80
N LYS A 166 -14.37 -8.54 12.94
CA LYS A 166 -14.80 -9.53 11.93
C LYS A 166 -15.69 -8.84 10.91
N VAL A 167 -15.17 -8.60 9.71
CA VAL A 167 -15.92 -8.00 8.61
C VAL A 167 -15.55 -8.61 7.27
N ARG A 168 -16.49 -8.57 6.34
CA ARG A 168 -16.30 -8.88 4.92
C ARG A 168 -16.41 -7.64 4.05
N TYR A 169 -17.34 -6.75 4.38
CA TYR A 169 -17.60 -5.55 3.59
C TYR A 169 -17.11 -4.31 4.35
N ILE A 170 -16.42 -3.45 3.63
CA ILE A 170 -16.00 -2.12 4.12
C ILE A 170 -16.68 -1.09 3.24
N LYS A 171 -17.37 -0.13 3.85
CA LYS A 171 -18.01 0.97 3.15
C LYS A 171 -17.47 2.31 3.63
N LEU A 172 -16.91 3.07 2.71
CA LEU A 172 -16.48 4.45 2.92
C LEU A 172 -17.51 5.39 2.28
N THR A 173 -18.14 6.23 3.09
CA THR A 173 -19.05 7.29 2.63
C THR A 173 -18.37 8.64 2.81
N ILE A 174 -18.26 9.43 1.74
CA ILE A 174 -17.59 10.73 1.73
C ILE A 174 -18.67 11.80 1.55
N TYR A 175 -18.68 12.77 2.45
CA TYR A 175 -19.68 13.87 2.48
C TYR A 175 -19.11 15.17 1.95
N GLU A 176 -17.83 15.44 2.22
CA GLU A 176 -17.18 16.69 1.83
C GLU A 176 -15.68 16.50 1.71
N VAL A 177 -15.09 17.14 0.71
CA VAL A 177 -13.64 17.26 0.52
C VAL A 177 -13.28 18.71 0.19
N PRO A 178 -12.04 19.15 0.39
CA PRO A 178 -11.58 20.51 0.14
C PRO A 178 -11.89 21.00 -1.28
N TYR A 179 -11.90 22.31 -1.45
CA TYR A 179 -12.00 23.02 -2.75
C TYR A 179 -13.26 22.70 -3.55
N GLN A 180 -14.33 22.21 -2.92
CA GLN A 180 -15.57 21.84 -3.61
C GLN A 180 -15.36 20.83 -4.75
N GLN A 181 -14.27 20.07 -4.69
CA GLN A 181 -13.95 19.05 -5.68
C GLN A 181 -14.83 17.79 -5.52
N LYS A 182 -14.75 16.89 -6.48
CA LYS A 182 -15.33 15.56 -6.40
C LYS A 182 -14.39 14.65 -5.60
N PRO A 183 -14.90 13.78 -4.73
CA PRO A 183 -14.05 12.84 -3.99
C PRO A 183 -13.20 11.98 -4.89
N CYS A 184 -11.90 11.87 -4.56
CA CYS A 184 -10.93 11.01 -5.19
C CYS A 184 -10.27 10.12 -4.14
N ILE A 185 -10.20 8.81 -4.38
CA ILE A 185 -9.52 7.84 -3.52
C ILE A 185 -8.46 7.09 -4.33
N SER A 186 -7.20 7.28 -3.99
CA SER A 186 -6.07 6.56 -4.58
C SER A 186 -5.71 5.28 -3.82
N GLY A 187 -6.27 5.07 -2.63
CA GLY A 187 -6.06 3.84 -1.87
C GLY A 187 -7.09 3.65 -0.77
N LEU A 188 -7.85 2.57 -0.84
CA LEU A 188 -8.65 2.04 0.25
C LEU A 188 -8.01 0.71 0.69
N ARG A 189 -7.04 0.83 1.57
CA ARG A 189 -6.18 -0.28 2.00
C ARG A 189 -6.70 -0.86 3.30
N VAL A 190 -7.01 -2.15 3.30
CA VAL A 190 -7.52 -2.87 4.46
C VAL A 190 -6.49 -3.91 4.88
N PHE A 191 -6.10 -3.89 6.14
CA PHE A 191 -5.08 -4.78 6.70
C PHE A 191 -5.68 -5.70 7.76
N GLY A 192 -5.19 -6.92 7.79
CA GLY A 192 -5.61 -7.92 8.77
C GLY A 192 -4.96 -9.26 8.52
N THR A 193 -5.59 -10.31 9.01
CA THR A 193 -5.10 -11.68 8.89
C THR A 193 -6.19 -12.61 8.35
N GLY A 194 -5.77 -13.56 7.52
CA GLY A 194 -6.58 -14.70 7.12
C GLY A 194 -6.43 -15.89 8.09
N ASP A 195 -7.20 -16.92 7.83
CA ASP A 195 -7.26 -18.18 8.60
C ASP A 195 -6.98 -19.42 7.71
N GLY A 196 -6.49 -19.17 6.49
CA GLY A 196 -6.17 -20.21 5.51
C GLY A 196 -4.70 -20.62 5.49
N GLU A 197 -4.29 -21.23 4.39
CA GLU A 197 -2.92 -21.70 4.18
C GLU A 197 -2.03 -20.57 3.63
N LYS A 198 -0.76 -20.60 4.02
CA LYS A 198 0.28 -19.77 3.42
C LYS A 198 0.50 -20.17 1.96
N PRO A 199 1.04 -19.27 1.12
CA PRO A 199 1.36 -19.63 -0.26
C PRO A 199 2.50 -20.64 -0.31
N GLN A 200 2.61 -21.33 -1.44
CA GLN A 200 3.73 -22.23 -1.70
C GLN A 200 5.02 -21.44 -1.99
N ASN A 201 6.17 -22.12 -1.91
CA ASN A 201 7.44 -21.55 -2.34
C ASN A 201 7.39 -21.14 -3.81
N ALA A 202 8.03 -20.03 -4.13
CA ALA A 202 8.15 -19.59 -5.51
C ALA A 202 9.11 -20.51 -6.30
N GLU A 203 8.66 -20.94 -7.48
CA GLU A 203 9.56 -21.27 -8.56
C GLU A 203 10.00 -19.96 -9.21
N PHE A 204 11.30 -19.65 -9.18
CA PHE A 204 11.80 -18.40 -9.71
C PHE A 204 13.06 -18.54 -10.53
N THR A 205 13.28 -17.60 -11.43
CA THR A 205 14.51 -17.44 -12.19
C THR A 205 15.07 -16.05 -11.98
N VAL A 206 16.38 -15.93 -11.96
CA VAL A 206 17.08 -14.66 -11.93
C VAL A 206 18.22 -14.68 -12.93
N ALA A 207 18.31 -13.61 -13.73
CA ALA A 207 19.37 -13.44 -14.71
C ALA A 207 19.97 -12.03 -14.59
N ARG A 208 21.29 -11.95 -14.63
CA ARG A 208 22.02 -10.68 -14.67
C ARG A 208 22.11 -10.21 -16.11
N SER A 209 21.95 -8.91 -16.33
CA SER A 209 22.12 -8.30 -17.65
C SER A 209 23.59 -8.36 -18.11
N GLU A 210 23.83 -8.30 -19.42
CA GLU A 210 25.18 -8.30 -20.01
C GLU A 210 26.08 -7.18 -19.51
N ASN A 211 25.52 -6.00 -19.24
CA ASN A 211 26.27 -4.86 -18.69
C ASN A 211 26.57 -5.00 -17.18
N GLY A 212 25.97 -5.98 -16.52
CA GLY A 212 26.18 -6.28 -15.11
C GLY A 212 25.51 -5.30 -14.12
N LEU A 213 24.69 -4.36 -14.59
CA LEU A 213 24.09 -3.30 -13.76
C LEU A 213 22.65 -3.58 -13.33
N ASP A 214 22.03 -4.60 -13.92
CA ASP A 214 20.64 -4.96 -13.67
C ASP A 214 20.49 -6.46 -13.48
N MET A 215 19.39 -6.85 -12.86
CA MET A 215 18.90 -8.23 -12.89
C MET A 215 17.43 -8.25 -13.31
N THR A 216 17.01 -9.35 -13.93
CA THR A 216 15.60 -9.66 -14.22
C THR A 216 15.19 -10.86 -13.39
N VAL A 217 14.06 -10.75 -12.72
CA VAL A 217 13.49 -11.81 -11.88
C VAL A 217 12.10 -12.15 -12.38
N SER A 218 11.82 -13.44 -12.53
CA SER A 218 10.48 -13.98 -12.78
C SER A 218 10.15 -15.02 -11.72
N ALA A 219 8.92 -15.06 -11.24
CA ALA A 219 8.51 -16.01 -10.20
C ALA A 219 7.04 -16.38 -10.33
N LYS A 220 6.70 -17.60 -9.91
CA LYS A 220 5.34 -18.11 -9.81
C LYS A 220 5.20 -18.99 -8.59
N ALA A 221 4.05 -18.87 -7.91
CA ALA A 221 3.69 -19.74 -6.80
C ALA A 221 2.17 -19.88 -6.71
N GLU A 222 1.70 -21.01 -6.24
CA GLU A 222 0.29 -21.20 -5.95
C GLU A 222 -0.12 -20.44 -4.70
N GLN A 223 -1.34 -19.87 -4.71
CA GLN A 223 -1.95 -19.12 -3.61
C GLN A 223 -1.19 -17.84 -3.21
N ALA A 224 -0.23 -17.38 -4.00
CA ALA A 224 0.45 -16.12 -3.73
C ALA A 224 -0.42 -14.93 -4.17
N THR A 225 -0.46 -13.89 -3.34
CA THR A 225 -0.99 -12.56 -3.69
C THR A 225 0.14 -11.59 -4.02
N GLY A 226 1.38 -11.97 -3.72
CA GLY A 226 2.55 -11.19 -4.05
C GLY A 226 3.87 -11.87 -3.73
N TYR A 227 4.93 -11.19 -4.15
CA TYR A 227 6.31 -11.62 -4.07
C TYR A 227 7.17 -10.53 -3.46
N ASN A 228 8.10 -10.93 -2.61
CA ASN A 228 9.13 -10.05 -2.14
C ASN A 228 10.48 -10.55 -2.64
N ILE A 229 11.11 -9.77 -3.53
CA ILE A 229 12.41 -10.05 -4.09
C ILE A 229 13.45 -9.46 -3.16
N LEU A 230 14.33 -10.28 -2.63
CA LEU A 230 15.39 -9.91 -1.70
C LEU A 230 16.74 -10.15 -2.35
N TRP A 231 17.69 -9.23 -2.17
CA TRP A 231 19.05 -9.43 -2.66
C TRP A 231 20.09 -8.75 -1.78
N GLY A 232 21.32 -9.24 -1.88
CA GLY A 232 22.44 -8.71 -1.13
C GLY A 232 23.77 -9.36 -1.55
N HIS A 233 24.86 -8.89 -0.96
CA HIS A 233 26.20 -9.40 -1.24
C HIS A 233 26.59 -10.65 -0.44
N LYS A 234 25.86 -10.96 0.63
CA LYS A 234 26.04 -12.12 1.48
C LYS A 234 24.74 -12.93 1.49
N LYS A 235 24.87 -14.25 1.64
CA LYS A 235 23.71 -15.18 1.59
C LYS A 235 22.69 -14.92 2.72
N ASP A 236 23.17 -14.47 3.84
CA ASP A 236 22.45 -14.20 5.10
C ASP A 236 22.07 -12.72 5.29
N LYS A 237 22.55 -11.83 4.40
CA LYS A 237 22.29 -10.37 4.45
C LYS A 237 21.68 -9.87 3.14
N LEU A 238 20.43 -10.24 2.89
CA LEU A 238 19.65 -9.82 1.73
C LEU A 238 18.86 -8.55 2.06
N TYR A 239 19.57 -7.46 2.36
CA TYR A 239 18.97 -6.24 2.92
C TYR A 239 18.33 -5.29 1.91
N HIS A 240 18.48 -5.59 0.61
CA HIS A 240 17.71 -4.94 -0.43
C HIS A 240 16.43 -5.73 -0.70
N SER A 241 15.33 -5.04 -0.94
CA SER A 241 14.07 -5.69 -1.23
C SER A 241 13.21 -4.91 -2.23
N TYR A 242 12.37 -5.63 -2.94
CA TYR A 242 11.36 -5.08 -3.83
C TYR A 242 10.08 -5.89 -3.71
N LEU A 243 8.98 -5.22 -3.33
CA LEU A 243 7.67 -5.83 -3.16
C LEU A 243 6.88 -5.72 -4.47
N VAL A 244 6.25 -6.81 -4.88
CA VAL A 244 5.36 -6.88 -6.05
C VAL A 244 4.06 -7.58 -5.66
N TYR A 245 2.93 -6.94 -5.89
CA TYR A 245 1.62 -7.58 -5.82
C TYR A 245 1.28 -8.25 -7.15
N GLY A 246 0.69 -9.43 -7.11
CA GLY A 246 0.25 -10.19 -8.27
C GLY A 246 0.36 -11.70 -8.04
N GLU A 247 -0.44 -12.46 -8.80
CA GLU A 247 -0.41 -13.94 -8.75
C GLU A 247 0.85 -14.52 -9.42
N GLU A 248 1.45 -13.77 -10.35
CA GLU A 248 2.65 -14.13 -11.08
C GLU A 248 3.56 -12.91 -11.27
N LEU A 249 4.85 -13.10 -11.08
CA LEU A 249 5.89 -12.14 -11.39
C LEU A 249 6.51 -12.49 -12.74
N LYS A 250 6.04 -11.88 -13.83
CA LYS A 250 6.47 -12.25 -15.20
C LYS A 250 7.91 -11.85 -15.47
N GLU A 251 8.21 -10.57 -15.39
CA GLU A 251 9.56 -10.04 -15.56
C GLU A 251 9.70 -8.75 -14.76
N LYS A 252 10.51 -8.78 -13.73
CA LYS A 252 10.83 -7.58 -12.97
C LYS A 252 12.30 -7.25 -13.13
N ARG A 253 12.57 -6.12 -13.76
CA ARG A 253 13.91 -5.56 -13.85
C ARG A 253 14.22 -4.77 -12.59
N ILE A 254 15.35 -5.05 -11.98
CA ILE A 254 15.90 -4.36 -10.81
C ILE A 254 17.29 -3.86 -11.19
N GLY A 255 17.47 -2.54 -11.15
CA GLY A 255 18.70 -1.86 -11.52
C GLY A 255 19.59 -1.52 -10.33
N ALA A 256 20.61 -0.71 -10.61
CA ALA A 256 21.59 -0.20 -9.65
C ALA A 256 22.45 -1.27 -8.97
N LEU A 257 22.69 -2.39 -9.65
CA LEU A 257 23.66 -3.37 -9.19
C LEU A 257 25.08 -2.83 -9.40
N ILE A 258 26.01 -3.23 -8.53
CA ILE A 258 27.43 -2.92 -8.70
C ILE A 258 28.03 -3.96 -9.65
N LYS A 259 28.63 -3.48 -10.75
CA LYS A 259 29.31 -4.33 -11.71
C LYS A 259 30.41 -5.18 -11.03
N ASP A 260 30.56 -6.43 -11.47
CA ASP A 260 31.57 -7.38 -11.00
C ASP A 260 31.45 -7.78 -9.51
N LYS A 261 30.36 -7.42 -8.84
CA LYS A 261 30.05 -7.92 -7.49
C LYS A 261 29.12 -9.14 -7.56
N ASN A 262 29.36 -10.09 -6.66
CA ASN A 262 28.45 -11.22 -6.46
C ASN A 262 27.20 -10.77 -5.74
N TYR A 263 26.07 -11.34 -6.14
CA TYR A 263 24.81 -11.17 -5.45
C TYR A 263 24.17 -12.52 -5.14
N TYR A 264 23.44 -12.54 -4.04
CA TYR A 264 22.53 -13.60 -3.66
C TYR A 264 21.12 -13.07 -3.76
N VAL A 265 20.19 -13.88 -4.22
CA VAL A 265 18.79 -13.50 -4.44
C VAL A 265 17.89 -14.56 -3.82
N ARG A 266 16.81 -14.13 -3.20
CA ARG A 266 15.72 -14.94 -2.67
C ARG A 266 14.39 -14.31 -3.09
N VAL A 267 13.40 -15.13 -3.36
CA VAL A 267 12.03 -14.68 -3.61
C VAL A 267 11.13 -15.31 -2.57
N ASP A 268 10.57 -14.49 -1.68
CA ASP A 268 9.57 -14.91 -0.72
C ASP A 268 8.18 -14.67 -1.31
N THR A 269 7.24 -15.55 -1.01
CA THR A 269 5.83 -15.41 -1.37
C THR A 269 5.00 -15.01 -0.16
N PHE A 270 3.91 -14.31 -0.38
CA PHE A 270 2.99 -13.96 0.68
C PHE A 270 1.53 -13.95 0.21
N ASN A 271 0.64 -14.16 1.15
CA ASN A 271 -0.79 -13.90 1.06
C ASN A 271 -1.30 -13.41 2.43
N GLU A 272 -2.60 -13.28 2.59
CA GLU A 272 -3.21 -12.85 3.85
C GLU A 272 -3.05 -13.82 5.02
N ASN A 273 -2.54 -15.03 4.77
CA ASN A 273 -2.36 -16.06 5.80
C ASN A 273 -0.90 -16.18 6.24
N GLY A 274 0.02 -15.49 5.57
CA GLY A 274 1.43 -15.45 5.96
C GLY A 274 2.39 -15.44 4.79
N ILE A 275 3.65 -15.66 5.14
CA ILE A 275 4.81 -15.63 4.26
C ILE A 275 5.43 -17.01 4.18
N THR A 276 5.86 -17.38 2.98
CA THR A 276 6.71 -18.55 2.75
C THR A 276 8.04 -18.07 2.19
N GLU A 277 9.10 -18.30 2.95
CA GLU A 277 10.46 -17.91 2.57
C GLU A 277 11.00 -18.86 1.49
N GLY A 278 11.56 -18.26 0.45
CA GLY A 278 12.16 -19.00 -0.65
C GLY A 278 13.59 -19.47 -0.38
N ASN A 279 14.16 -20.16 -1.35
CA ASN A 279 15.57 -20.55 -1.31
C ASN A 279 16.47 -19.43 -1.81
N THR A 280 17.59 -19.19 -1.12
CA THR A 280 18.60 -18.24 -1.57
C THR A 280 19.49 -18.86 -2.64
N VAL A 281 19.58 -18.22 -3.80
CA VAL A 281 20.47 -18.62 -4.91
C VAL A 281 21.56 -17.58 -5.11
N LYS A 282 22.73 -18.02 -5.58
CA LYS A 282 23.77 -17.11 -6.04
C LYS A 282 23.48 -16.74 -7.49
N MET A 283 23.36 -15.45 -7.77
CA MET A 283 23.22 -14.97 -9.14
C MET A 283 24.58 -15.02 -9.83
N VAL A 284 24.62 -15.69 -10.97
CA VAL A 284 25.83 -15.85 -11.82
C VAL A 284 25.88 -14.74 -12.87
#